data_cbf3af4b3c2ed537eb36b801efde013a
#
_entry.id   cbf3af4b3c2ed537eb36b801efde013a
#
_cell.length_a   1.000
_cell.length_b   1.000
_cell.length_c   1.000
_cell.angle_alpha   90.00
_cell.angle_beta   90.00
_cell.angle_gamma   90.00
#
_symmetry.space_group_name_H-M   'P 1'
#
loop_
_entity.id
_entity.type
_entity.pdbx_description
1 polymer ?
#
loop_
_entity_poly.entity_id
_entity_poly.type
_entity_poly.pdbx_seq_one_letter_code
_entity_poly.pdbx_strand_id
1 'polypeptide(L)'
;MDPKALIKRFYEEIVSKNLLEQLPEYVSQACLSIDGAHCSPLGVDGMRQHLLAVRSTYPAYSMQILRQYGEGEYVISVFVMEGLHEGEFLGIQPSHKRLSFTGINIDRVAQGKIVEHGGAVNTFETLYAHGLIRPVSRRPRVAVPKNGAPAFIPKPDRP
;
A
#
# COMPACT_ATOMS: atom_id res chain seq x y z
N MET A 1 -13.74 -18.61 -13.26
CA MET A 1 -12.27 -18.59 -12.98
C MET A 1 -12.12 -18.62 -11.47
N ASP A 2 -11.16 -19.38 -10.96
CA ASP A 2 -10.84 -19.39 -9.53
C ASP A 2 -10.43 -17.97 -9.08
N PRO A 3 -11.00 -17.42 -7.99
CA PRO A 3 -10.68 -16.08 -7.50
C PRO A 3 -9.18 -15.83 -7.28
N LYS A 4 -8.43 -16.80 -6.76
CA LYS A 4 -6.98 -16.68 -6.56
C LYS A 4 -6.24 -16.55 -7.90
N ALA A 5 -6.60 -17.36 -8.90
CA ALA A 5 -6.00 -17.30 -10.22
C ALA A 5 -6.30 -15.94 -10.90
N LEU A 6 -7.52 -15.41 -10.75
CA LEU A 6 -7.89 -14.09 -11.26
C LEU A 6 -7.03 -13.00 -10.62
N ILE A 7 -6.94 -12.98 -9.29
CA ILE A 7 -6.18 -11.97 -8.55
C ILE A 7 -4.67 -12.06 -8.87
N LYS A 8 -4.13 -13.27 -8.94
CA LYS A 8 -2.72 -13.45 -9.31
C LYS A 8 -2.43 -12.88 -10.69
N ARG A 9 -3.26 -13.20 -11.68
CA ARG A 9 -3.14 -12.67 -13.04
C ARG A 9 -3.30 -11.16 -13.10
N PHE A 10 -4.24 -10.62 -12.33
CA PHE A 10 -4.44 -9.18 -12.22
C PHE A 10 -3.15 -8.47 -11.78
N TYR A 11 -2.52 -8.89 -10.70
CA TYR A 11 -1.31 -8.21 -10.21
C TYR A 11 -0.06 -8.50 -11.05
N GLU A 12 0.19 -9.76 -11.40
CA GLU A 12 1.44 -10.13 -12.08
C GLU A 12 1.44 -9.79 -13.59
N GLU A 13 0.26 -9.71 -14.20
CA GLU A 13 0.17 -9.40 -15.63
C GLU A 13 -0.40 -8.00 -15.87
N ILE A 14 -1.64 -7.74 -15.44
CA ILE A 14 -2.32 -6.49 -15.79
C ILE A 14 -1.63 -5.29 -15.13
N VAL A 15 -1.42 -5.36 -13.82
CA VAL A 15 -0.77 -4.30 -13.06
C VAL A 15 0.71 -4.18 -13.44
N SER A 16 1.48 -5.26 -13.38
CA SER A 16 2.93 -5.23 -13.61
C SER A 16 3.30 -4.84 -15.03
N LYS A 17 2.52 -5.28 -16.03
CA LYS A 17 2.77 -4.96 -17.45
C LYS A 17 2.07 -3.67 -17.92
N ASN A 18 1.40 -2.97 -17.02
CA ASN A 18 0.66 -1.72 -17.31
C ASN A 18 -0.44 -1.85 -18.36
N LEU A 19 -1.17 -2.96 -18.36
CA LEU A 19 -2.25 -3.25 -19.29
C LEU A 19 -3.57 -2.62 -18.82
N LEU A 20 -3.58 -1.30 -18.60
CA LEU A 20 -4.69 -0.59 -17.94
C LEU A 20 -5.97 -0.55 -18.79
N GLU A 21 -5.89 -0.77 -20.07
CA GLU A 21 -7.05 -0.92 -20.97
C GLU A 21 -7.86 -2.18 -20.66
N GLN A 22 -7.24 -3.20 -20.06
CA GLN A 22 -7.91 -4.45 -19.66
C GLN A 22 -8.57 -4.37 -18.28
N LEU A 23 -8.43 -3.29 -17.54
CA LEU A 23 -9.02 -3.15 -16.20
C LEU A 23 -10.53 -3.48 -16.16
N PRO A 24 -11.37 -3.09 -17.16
CA PRO A 24 -12.79 -3.43 -17.14
C PRO A 24 -13.10 -4.94 -17.16
N GLU A 25 -12.14 -5.78 -17.57
CA GLU A 25 -12.31 -7.24 -17.54
C GLU A 25 -12.13 -7.79 -16.13
N TYR A 26 -11.33 -7.12 -15.28
CA TYR A 26 -10.96 -7.58 -13.95
C TYR A 26 -11.65 -6.83 -12.82
N VAL A 27 -11.99 -5.56 -13.01
CA VAL A 27 -12.52 -4.67 -11.98
C VAL A 27 -13.96 -4.28 -12.30
N SER A 28 -14.83 -4.37 -11.31
CA SER A 28 -16.22 -3.93 -11.42
C SER A 28 -16.29 -2.41 -11.46
N GLN A 29 -17.25 -1.86 -12.23
CA GLN A 29 -17.60 -0.43 -12.17
C GLN A 29 -18.08 -0.01 -10.77
N ALA A 30 -18.67 -0.94 -10.02
CA ALA A 30 -19.12 -0.73 -8.65
C ALA A 30 -18.07 -1.18 -7.60
N CYS A 31 -16.82 -1.35 -7.99
CA CYS A 31 -15.76 -1.74 -7.07
C CYS A 31 -15.60 -0.69 -5.95
N LEU A 32 -15.41 -1.17 -4.73
CA LEU A 32 -15.17 -0.34 -3.55
C LEU A 32 -13.72 -0.41 -3.13
N SER A 33 -13.17 0.71 -2.67
CA SER A 33 -11.92 0.76 -1.94
C SER A 33 -12.20 0.58 -0.45
N ILE A 34 -11.46 -0.31 0.20
CA ILE A 34 -11.55 -0.59 1.63
C ILE A 34 -10.27 -0.12 2.31
N ASP A 35 -10.41 0.85 3.21
CA ASP A 35 -9.30 1.34 4.06
C ASP A 35 -9.73 1.25 5.52
N GLY A 36 -9.34 0.15 6.15
CA GLY A 36 -9.75 -0.17 7.52
C GLY A 36 -11.28 -0.23 7.65
N ALA A 37 -11.85 0.72 8.40
CA ALA A 37 -13.29 0.84 8.60
C ALA A 37 -13.99 1.70 7.52
N HIS A 38 -13.23 2.33 6.63
CA HIS A 38 -13.78 3.20 5.59
C HIS A 38 -13.96 2.44 4.27
N CYS A 39 -15.06 2.74 3.60
CA CYS A 39 -15.42 2.18 2.32
C CYS A 39 -15.81 3.33 1.39
N SER A 40 -15.21 3.40 0.21
CA SER A 40 -15.48 4.44 -0.77
C SER A 40 -15.56 3.90 -2.19
N PRO A 41 -16.31 4.54 -3.09
CA PRO A 41 -16.32 4.14 -4.50
C PRO A 41 -14.93 4.20 -5.12
N LEU A 42 -14.55 3.14 -5.81
CA LEU A 42 -13.31 3.03 -6.58
C LEU A 42 -13.61 2.92 -8.08
N GLY A 43 -14.29 1.86 -8.46
CA GLY A 43 -14.59 1.56 -9.85
C GLY A 43 -13.35 1.30 -10.70
N VAL A 44 -13.54 1.18 -11.99
CA VAL A 44 -12.45 0.99 -12.97
C VAL A 44 -11.57 2.24 -13.06
N ASP A 45 -12.18 3.43 -13.07
CA ASP A 45 -11.43 4.67 -13.22
C ASP A 45 -10.60 5.01 -11.97
N GLY A 46 -11.17 4.79 -10.79
CA GLY A 46 -10.42 4.96 -9.53
C GLY A 46 -9.25 3.98 -9.42
N MET A 47 -9.46 2.73 -9.80
CA MET A 47 -8.37 1.74 -9.87
C MET A 47 -7.29 2.19 -10.86
N ARG A 48 -7.67 2.68 -12.03
CA ARG A 48 -6.71 3.23 -13.03
C ARG A 48 -5.89 4.38 -12.44
N GLN A 49 -6.54 5.33 -11.80
CA GLN A 49 -5.87 6.47 -11.17
C GLN A 49 -4.92 6.04 -10.05
N HIS A 50 -5.34 5.07 -9.22
CA HIS A 50 -4.49 4.49 -8.18
C HIS A 50 -3.22 3.87 -8.77
N LEU A 51 -3.34 3.05 -9.80
CA LEU A 51 -2.18 2.40 -10.43
C LEU A 51 -1.26 3.42 -11.13
N LEU A 52 -1.81 4.45 -11.75
CA LEU A 52 -1.04 5.53 -12.35
C LEU A 52 -0.30 6.36 -11.29
N ALA A 53 -0.91 6.59 -10.14
CA ALA A 53 -0.26 7.28 -9.01
C ALA A 53 0.96 6.48 -8.51
N VAL A 54 0.86 5.16 -8.38
CA VAL A 54 2.02 4.31 -8.04
C VAL A 54 3.10 4.41 -9.12
N ARG A 55 2.72 4.41 -10.41
CA ARG A 55 3.67 4.53 -11.52
C ARG A 55 4.33 5.90 -11.63
N SER A 56 3.70 6.95 -11.14
CA SER A 56 4.36 8.26 -11.10
C SER A 56 5.58 8.27 -10.18
N THR A 57 5.59 7.43 -9.17
CA THR A 57 6.72 7.24 -8.25
C THR A 57 7.68 6.14 -8.72
N TYR A 58 7.12 5.03 -9.21
CA TYR A 58 7.84 3.82 -9.64
C TYR A 58 7.44 3.44 -11.08
N PRO A 59 7.96 4.10 -12.14
CA PRO A 59 7.45 3.99 -13.51
C PRO A 59 7.36 2.57 -14.07
N ALA A 60 8.30 1.72 -13.72
CA ALA A 60 8.40 0.33 -14.19
C ALA A 60 8.30 -0.69 -13.04
N TYR A 61 7.42 -0.44 -12.07
CA TYR A 61 7.26 -1.40 -10.99
C TYR A 61 6.60 -2.70 -11.45
N SER A 62 6.93 -3.78 -10.76
CA SER A 62 6.29 -5.07 -10.92
C SER A 62 5.86 -5.63 -9.56
N MET A 63 4.83 -6.46 -9.60
CA MET A 63 4.32 -7.19 -8.43
C MET A 63 4.45 -8.68 -8.66
N GLN A 64 4.87 -9.39 -7.63
CA GLN A 64 4.89 -10.85 -7.58
C GLN A 64 4.08 -11.32 -6.37
N ILE A 65 3.16 -12.23 -6.60
CA ILE A 65 2.37 -12.87 -5.54
C ILE A 65 3.20 -14.00 -4.92
N LEU A 66 3.49 -13.87 -3.64
CA LEU A 66 4.25 -14.86 -2.87
C LEU A 66 3.36 -15.96 -2.31
N ARG A 67 2.19 -15.58 -1.78
CA ARG A 67 1.21 -16.50 -1.17
C ARG A 67 -0.20 -15.94 -1.33
N GLN A 68 -1.16 -16.84 -1.40
CA GLN A 68 -2.59 -16.49 -1.40
C GLN A 68 -3.37 -17.39 -0.46
N TYR A 69 -4.26 -16.76 0.28
CA TYR A 69 -5.28 -17.40 1.10
C TYR A 69 -6.65 -17.01 0.57
N GLY A 70 -7.64 -17.86 0.70
CA GLY A 70 -8.99 -17.55 0.21
C GLY A 70 -10.05 -18.18 1.09
N GLU A 71 -11.13 -17.43 1.31
CA GLU A 71 -12.34 -17.87 1.98
C GLU A 71 -13.55 -17.28 1.26
N GLY A 72 -14.39 -18.14 0.69
CA GLY A 72 -15.52 -17.70 -0.13
C GLY A 72 -15.05 -16.84 -1.31
N GLU A 73 -15.56 -15.62 -1.39
CA GLU A 73 -15.21 -14.63 -2.43
C GLU A 73 -13.93 -13.84 -2.11
N TYR A 74 -13.39 -13.95 -0.89
CA TYR A 74 -12.23 -13.17 -0.47
C TYR A 74 -10.91 -13.86 -0.79
N VAL A 75 -9.96 -13.08 -1.29
CA VAL A 75 -8.59 -13.50 -1.56
C VAL A 75 -7.64 -12.54 -0.84
N ILE A 76 -6.83 -13.10 0.03
CA ILE A 76 -5.72 -12.39 0.69
C ILE A 76 -4.45 -12.75 -0.07
N SER A 77 -3.76 -11.75 -0.59
CA SER A 77 -2.52 -11.92 -1.36
C SER A 77 -1.35 -11.27 -0.63
N VAL A 78 -0.36 -12.05 -0.27
CA VAL A 78 0.94 -11.55 0.20
C VAL A 78 1.81 -11.37 -1.03
N PHE A 79 2.37 -10.18 -1.22
CA PHE A 79 3.13 -9.84 -2.41
C PHE A 79 4.44 -9.13 -2.09
N VAL A 80 5.33 -9.11 -3.06
CA VAL A 80 6.44 -8.17 -3.17
C VAL A 80 6.22 -7.27 -4.38
N MET A 81 6.44 -5.97 -4.20
CA MET A 81 6.49 -4.98 -5.27
C MET A 81 7.92 -4.46 -5.37
N GLU A 82 8.47 -4.43 -6.57
CA GLU A 82 9.80 -3.88 -6.82
C GLU A 82 9.74 -2.79 -7.88
N GLY A 83 10.45 -1.70 -7.66
CA GLY A 83 10.51 -0.59 -8.60
C GLY A 83 11.69 0.33 -8.37
N LEU A 84 12.05 1.09 -9.42
CA LEU A 84 13.04 2.15 -9.34
C LEU A 84 12.33 3.43 -8.86
N HIS A 85 12.84 4.05 -7.77
CA HIS A 85 12.24 5.25 -7.19
C HIS A 85 12.66 6.48 -8.00
N GLU A 86 11.83 6.89 -8.95
CA GLU A 86 12.08 7.99 -9.89
C GLU A 86 11.12 9.16 -9.77
N GLY A 87 10.06 9.04 -8.97
CA GLY A 87 9.11 10.12 -8.66
C GLY A 87 9.12 10.47 -7.19
N GLU A 88 8.59 11.66 -6.86
CA GLU A 88 8.41 12.06 -5.46
C GLU A 88 7.39 11.16 -4.76
N PHE A 89 7.67 10.79 -3.52
CA PHE A 89 6.75 10.03 -2.66
C PHE A 89 6.72 10.64 -1.26
N LEU A 90 5.56 11.16 -0.86
CA LEU A 90 5.34 11.76 0.46
C LEU A 90 6.41 12.83 0.84
N GLY A 91 6.81 13.67 -0.11
CA GLY A 91 7.86 14.68 0.08
C GLY A 91 9.29 14.14 -0.02
N ILE A 92 9.46 12.83 -0.21
CA ILE A 92 10.76 12.21 -0.42
C ILE A 92 11.10 12.31 -1.91
N GLN A 93 12.19 13.01 -2.22
CA GLN A 93 12.67 13.18 -3.59
C GLN A 93 13.17 11.85 -4.18
N PRO A 94 13.15 11.69 -5.51
CA PRO A 94 13.65 10.50 -6.18
C PRO A 94 15.04 10.10 -5.71
N SER A 95 15.18 8.88 -5.25
CA SER A 95 16.46 8.34 -4.78
C SER A 95 17.24 7.62 -5.87
N HIS A 96 16.61 7.31 -7.01
CA HIS A 96 17.13 6.48 -8.10
C HIS A 96 17.60 5.09 -7.63
N LYS A 97 17.09 4.63 -6.50
CA LYS A 97 17.36 3.29 -5.96
C LYS A 97 16.25 2.33 -6.35
N ARG A 98 16.60 1.08 -6.58
CA ARG A 98 15.62 0.00 -6.64
C ARG A 98 15.15 -0.28 -5.21
N LEU A 99 13.85 -0.18 -4.99
CA LEU A 99 13.20 -0.44 -3.72
C LEU A 99 12.33 -1.68 -3.85
N SER A 100 12.26 -2.46 -2.77
CA SER A 100 11.42 -3.65 -2.67
C SER A 100 10.52 -3.51 -1.45
N PHE A 101 9.21 -3.65 -1.68
CA PHE A 101 8.18 -3.50 -0.66
C PHE A 101 7.40 -4.80 -0.54
N THR A 102 7.21 -5.29 0.67
CA THR A 102 6.23 -6.34 0.94
C THR A 102 4.89 -5.73 1.29
N GLY A 103 3.81 -6.45 0.96
CA GLY A 103 2.47 -5.98 1.29
C GLY A 103 1.46 -7.11 1.30
N ILE A 104 0.26 -6.75 1.73
CA ILE A 104 -0.90 -7.64 1.75
C ILE A 104 -2.06 -6.89 1.15
N ASN A 105 -2.69 -7.49 0.14
CA ASN A 105 -3.97 -7.02 -0.39
C ASN A 105 -5.09 -8.00 -0.01
N ILE A 106 -6.27 -7.45 0.19
CA ILE A 106 -7.51 -8.18 0.40
C ILE A 106 -8.46 -7.75 -0.71
N ASP A 107 -8.84 -8.69 -1.55
CA ASP A 107 -9.75 -8.47 -2.66
C ASP A 107 -10.97 -9.36 -2.52
N ARG A 108 -12.17 -8.83 -2.79
CA ARG A 108 -13.37 -9.66 -2.96
C ARG A 108 -13.70 -9.79 -4.44
N VAL A 109 -13.86 -11.03 -4.87
CA VAL A 109 -14.15 -11.37 -6.26
C VAL A 109 -15.58 -11.92 -6.36
N ALA A 110 -16.43 -11.21 -7.05
CA ALA A 110 -17.80 -11.66 -7.35
C ALA A 110 -18.07 -11.56 -8.85
N GLN A 111 -18.77 -12.53 -9.40
CA GLN A 111 -19.11 -12.58 -10.83
C GLN A 111 -17.88 -12.44 -11.76
N GLY A 112 -16.74 -12.98 -11.33
CA GLY A 112 -15.48 -12.93 -12.10
C GLY A 112 -14.78 -11.58 -12.14
N LYS A 113 -15.11 -10.65 -11.23
CA LYS A 113 -14.49 -9.33 -11.13
C LYS A 113 -14.19 -8.96 -9.68
N ILE A 114 -13.20 -8.12 -9.50
CA ILE A 114 -12.88 -7.49 -8.22
C ILE A 114 -13.98 -6.48 -7.91
N VAL A 115 -14.66 -6.67 -6.79
CA VAL A 115 -15.76 -5.81 -6.30
C VAL A 115 -15.39 -5.05 -5.03
N GLU A 116 -14.36 -5.49 -4.32
CA GLU A 116 -13.71 -4.75 -3.23
C GLU A 116 -12.20 -4.92 -3.32
N HIS A 117 -11.48 -3.86 -3.03
CA HIS A 117 -10.02 -3.81 -3.03
C HIS A 117 -9.52 -3.02 -1.83
N GLY A 118 -8.57 -3.59 -1.09
CA GLY A 118 -7.89 -2.92 0.01
C GLY A 118 -6.59 -3.62 0.35
N GLY A 119 -5.77 -2.96 1.16
CA GLY A 119 -4.51 -3.56 1.56
C GLY A 119 -3.58 -2.61 2.29
N ALA A 120 -2.38 -3.12 2.58
CA ALA A 120 -1.32 -2.34 3.21
C ALA A 120 0.04 -2.76 2.66
N VAL A 121 0.90 -1.77 2.45
CA VAL A 121 2.29 -1.96 2.02
C VAL A 121 3.21 -1.58 3.17
N ASN A 122 4.21 -2.40 3.46
CA ASN A 122 5.23 -2.10 4.44
C ASN A 122 6.23 -1.08 3.88
N THR A 123 5.80 0.17 3.86
CA THR A 123 6.57 1.29 3.31
C THR A 123 7.67 1.74 4.26
N PHE A 124 7.39 1.76 5.56
CA PHE A 124 8.29 2.31 6.58
C PHE A 124 9.64 1.58 6.59
N GLU A 125 9.64 0.25 6.70
CA GLU A 125 10.88 -0.53 6.80
C GLU A 125 11.77 -0.36 5.57
N THR A 126 11.18 -0.39 4.39
CA THR A 126 11.93 -0.21 3.14
C THR A 126 12.58 1.17 3.06
N LEU A 127 11.82 2.24 3.32
CA LEU A 127 12.35 3.60 3.28
C LEU A 127 13.41 3.83 4.36
N TYR A 128 13.21 3.28 5.55
CA TYR A 128 14.16 3.36 6.65
C TYR A 128 15.46 2.63 6.34
N ALA A 129 15.37 1.38 5.86
CA ALA A 129 16.54 0.57 5.50
C ALA A 129 17.41 1.22 4.41
N HIS A 130 16.79 1.98 3.49
CA HIS A 130 17.51 2.71 2.45
C HIS A 130 17.94 4.12 2.87
N GLY A 131 17.70 4.51 4.13
CA GLY A 131 18.09 5.83 4.67
C GLY A 131 17.26 6.99 4.10
N LEU A 132 16.11 6.74 3.50
CA LEU A 132 15.25 7.75 2.90
C LEU A 132 14.36 8.45 3.93
N ILE A 133 14.12 7.80 5.07
CA ILE A 133 13.46 8.38 6.24
C ILE A 133 14.31 8.11 7.49
N ARG A 134 14.17 8.99 8.47
CA ARG A 134 14.83 8.83 9.77
C ARG A 134 13.87 9.18 10.89
N PRO A 135 13.80 8.39 11.97
CA PRO A 135 13.05 8.75 13.15
C PRO A 135 13.60 10.06 13.74
N VAL A 136 12.73 11.04 13.94
CA VAL A 136 13.09 12.27 14.64
C VAL A 136 12.90 12.01 16.12
N SER A 137 13.99 11.75 16.85
CA SER A 137 13.96 11.72 18.31
C SER A 137 13.76 13.15 18.82
N ARG A 138 12.52 13.57 19.04
CA ARG A 138 12.26 14.68 19.95
C ARG A 138 12.47 14.13 21.37
N ARG A 139 13.67 14.25 21.90
CA ARG A 139 13.80 14.24 23.36
C ARG A 139 13.03 15.47 23.85
N PRO A 140 11.97 15.31 24.65
CA PRO A 140 11.44 16.45 25.35
C PRO A 140 12.64 17.07 26.09
N ARG A 141 12.89 18.34 25.96
CA ARG A 141 13.76 19.05 26.88
C ARG A 141 13.04 18.99 28.22
N VAL A 142 13.30 17.94 28.98
CA VAL A 142 12.95 17.91 30.38
C VAL A 142 13.80 19.02 31.00
N ALA A 143 13.18 20.17 31.25
CA ALA A 143 13.77 21.16 32.12
C ALA A 143 13.95 20.49 33.47
N VAL A 144 15.18 20.09 33.78
CA VAL A 144 15.50 19.58 35.11
C VAL A 144 15.30 20.76 36.05
N PRO A 145 14.30 20.70 36.98
CA PRO A 145 14.13 21.77 37.97
C PRO A 145 15.42 21.86 38.77
N LYS A 146 15.95 23.05 38.96
CA LYS A 146 17.18 23.28 39.75
C LYS A 146 17.08 22.81 41.22
N ASN A 147 15.93 22.31 41.63
CA ASN A 147 15.62 21.94 43.03
C ASN A 147 15.11 20.50 43.19
N GLY A 148 15.52 19.55 42.38
CA GLY A 148 15.37 18.11 42.70
C GLY A 148 13.94 17.53 42.82
N ALA A 149 12.90 18.28 42.46
CA ALA A 149 11.55 17.75 42.44
C ALA A 149 11.27 16.92 41.19
N PRO A 150 10.61 15.75 41.26
CA PRO A 150 10.31 14.95 40.09
C PRO A 150 9.36 15.69 39.15
N ALA A 151 9.74 15.78 37.86
CA ALA A 151 8.91 16.38 36.86
C ALA A 151 7.62 15.56 36.66
N PHE A 152 6.46 16.21 36.74
CA PHE A 152 5.16 15.63 36.41
C PHE A 152 5.12 15.40 34.87
N ILE A 153 5.00 14.16 34.46
CA ILE A 153 4.76 13.81 33.06
C ILE A 153 3.25 13.67 32.87
N PRO A 154 2.57 14.61 32.16
CA PRO A 154 1.17 14.44 31.86
C PRO A 154 0.96 13.23 30.95
N LYS A 155 -0.04 12.40 31.28
CA LYS A 155 -0.47 11.31 30.41
C LYS A 155 -1.03 11.92 29.12
N PRO A 156 -0.74 11.33 27.95
CA PRO A 156 -1.38 11.77 26.71
C PRO A 156 -2.89 11.55 26.82
N ASP A 157 -3.65 12.59 26.48
CA ASP A 157 -5.10 12.49 26.35
C ASP A 157 -5.42 11.40 25.32
N ARG A 158 -6.22 10.44 25.73
CA ARG A 158 -6.78 9.46 24.80
C ARG A 158 -7.94 10.12 24.05
N PRO A 159 -8.07 9.87 22.73
CA PRO A 159 -9.23 10.29 21.98
C PRO A 159 -10.51 9.57 22.46
#